data_b8b1f2a8ef312a8118c60464abfc686c
#
_entry.id   b8b1f2a8ef312a8118c60464abfc686c
#
_cell.length_a   1.000
_cell.length_b   1.000
_cell.length_c   1.000
_cell.angle_alpha   90.00
_cell.angle_beta   90.00
_cell.angle_gamma   90.00
#
_symmetry.space_group_name_H-M   'P 1'
#
loop_
_entity.id
_entity.type
_entity.pdbx_description
1 polymer ?
#
loop_
_entity_poly.entity_id
_entity_poly.type
_entity_poly.pdbx_seq_one_letter_code
_entity_poly.pdbx_strand_id
1 'polypeptide(L)'
;MSAAPAPRASRTLMIMAGGTGGHIFPALSVAEHVRAAGWNVVWLGSRAGMEARLVPARGYPMAWIRFSGVRRSGVVPMATLPLNLLIAFWQSARALFVHRPDVVLGMGGYVAFPGGMMASLLNRPLVIHEQNSVAGLTNRVLGYLADKVLAGFPGAFGKKSKAEWTGNPVRADIAAIAPPEQRFAQRHGPLRVLVLGGSQGAKALNDIVPQALALLRGGTTPEVIHQSGAAHLEAVRANYAAVGIAATVIAFIDDMAATYAAADLMICRAGASTIAELAAAGLAAVLVPFPHAVDDHQTHNARFLSERGAAVLISQRELTAQSLANLLGDLTRDKLLAMARSARSAGKPEATRVVAEACMGMAA
;
A
#
# COMPACT_ATOMS: atom_id res chain seq x y z
N MET A 1 -22.66 48.45 6.66
CA MET A 1 -22.65 47.25 5.82
C MET A 1 -21.22 46.69 5.85
N SER A 2 -21.00 45.66 6.63
CA SER A 2 -19.67 44.98 6.70
C SER A 2 -19.50 44.15 5.42
N ALA A 3 -18.46 44.44 4.64
CA ALA A 3 -18.12 43.64 3.46
C ALA A 3 -17.78 42.23 3.92
N ALA A 4 -18.43 41.22 3.29
CA ALA A 4 -18.09 39.83 3.51
C ALA A 4 -16.58 39.63 3.18
N PRO A 5 -15.81 38.91 3.99
CA PRO A 5 -14.41 38.68 3.70
C PRO A 5 -14.28 37.98 2.33
N ALA A 6 -13.36 38.46 1.50
CA ALA A 6 -13.05 37.84 0.21
C ALA A 6 -12.77 36.34 0.41
N PRO A 7 -13.23 35.47 -0.48
CA PRO A 7 -12.98 34.05 -0.35
C PRO A 7 -11.47 33.82 -0.31
N ARG A 8 -10.96 33.21 0.78
CA ARG A 8 -9.56 32.81 0.87
C ARG A 8 -9.25 31.93 -0.35
N ALA A 9 -8.20 32.27 -1.08
CA ALA A 9 -7.71 31.42 -2.16
C ALA A 9 -7.56 29.98 -1.61
N SER A 10 -8.10 28.99 -2.32
CA SER A 10 -8.06 27.60 -1.87
C SER A 10 -6.61 27.16 -1.73
N ARG A 11 -6.23 26.63 -0.56
CA ARG A 11 -4.88 26.11 -0.28
C ARG A 11 -4.55 24.94 -1.20
N THR A 12 -3.27 24.73 -1.44
CA THR A 12 -2.78 23.71 -2.39
C THR A 12 -1.81 22.76 -1.70
N LEU A 13 -2.10 21.45 -1.77
CA LEU A 13 -1.19 20.37 -1.41
C LEU A 13 -0.51 19.82 -2.68
N MET A 14 0.82 19.77 -2.70
CA MET A 14 1.56 19.04 -3.73
C MET A 14 1.96 17.67 -3.20
N ILE A 15 1.50 16.61 -3.86
CA ILE A 15 1.84 15.23 -3.51
C ILE A 15 2.94 14.71 -4.44
N MET A 16 3.95 14.10 -3.88
CA MET A 16 5.06 13.46 -4.56
C MET A 16 5.03 11.96 -4.25
N ALA A 17 4.48 11.18 -5.17
CA ALA A 17 4.45 9.73 -5.05
C ALA A 17 4.53 9.12 -6.44
N GLY A 18 5.38 8.10 -6.60
CA GLY A 18 5.55 7.46 -7.90
C GLY A 18 6.19 6.09 -7.82
N GLY A 19 6.25 5.45 -8.98
CA GLY A 19 6.88 4.17 -9.19
C GLY A 19 5.93 2.99 -8.97
N THR A 20 5.49 2.71 -7.76
CA THR A 20 4.66 1.53 -7.42
C THR A 20 3.33 1.90 -6.79
N GLY A 21 2.34 0.98 -6.89
CA GLY A 21 1.04 1.14 -6.23
C GLY A 21 1.14 1.34 -4.72
N GLY A 22 2.18 0.79 -4.07
CA GLY A 22 2.40 0.94 -2.63
C GLY A 22 2.61 2.38 -2.16
N HIS A 23 3.09 3.28 -3.04
CA HIS A 23 3.20 4.72 -2.77
C HIS A 23 1.97 5.49 -3.28
N ILE A 24 1.44 5.09 -4.44
CA ILE A 24 0.40 5.84 -5.14
C ILE A 24 -0.96 5.69 -4.46
N PHE A 25 -1.38 4.48 -4.08
CA PHE A 25 -2.71 4.27 -3.48
C PHE A 25 -2.87 4.96 -2.12
N PRO A 26 -1.93 4.86 -1.16
CA PRO A 26 -2.01 5.63 0.08
C PRO A 26 -2.04 7.15 -0.16
N ALA A 27 -1.25 7.62 -1.13
CA ALA A 27 -1.23 9.03 -1.51
C ALA A 27 -2.57 9.50 -2.13
N LEU A 28 -3.23 8.66 -2.93
CA LEU A 28 -4.57 8.94 -3.47
C LEU A 28 -5.62 9.04 -2.36
N SER A 29 -5.56 8.17 -1.34
CA SER A 29 -6.47 8.26 -0.19
C SER A 29 -6.31 9.59 0.56
N VAL A 30 -5.07 10.06 0.76
CA VAL A 30 -4.80 11.39 1.34
C VAL A 30 -5.31 12.51 0.43
N ALA A 31 -5.05 12.40 -0.88
CA ALA A 31 -5.49 13.38 -1.89
C ALA A 31 -7.02 13.54 -1.89
N GLU A 32 -7.76 12.45 -1.83
CA GLU A 32 -9.22 12.44 -1.78
C GLU A 32 -9.73 13.14 -0.52
N HIS A 33 -9.14 12.84 0.65
CA HIS A 33 -9.51 13.48 1.91
C HIS A 33 -9.24 14.99 1.91
N VAL A 34 -8.05 15.41 1.45
CA VAL A 34 -7.65 16.82 1.39
C VAL A 34 -8.52 17.60 0.40
N ARG A 35 -8.86 17.00 -0.76
CA ARG A 35 -9.78 17.58 -1.74
C ARG A 35 -11.20 17.74 -1.17
N ALA A 36 -11.68 16.76 -0.42
CA ALA A 36 -12.98 16.84 0.26
C ALA A 36 -13.02 17.96 1.32
N ALA A 37 -11.87 18.32 1.89
CA ALA A 37 -11.70 19.49 2.78
C ALA A 37 -11.58 20.84 2.03
N GLY A 38 -11.79 20.87 0.71
CA GLY A 38 -11.81 22.09 -0.11
C GLY A 38 -10.43 22.57 -0.58
N TRP A 39 -9.38 21.77 -0.47
CA TRP A 39 -8.06 22.09 -0.97
C TRP A 39 -7.85 21.68 -2.42
N ASN A 40 -6.98 22.39 -3.12
CA ASN A 40 -6.43 21.94 -4.38
C ASN A 40 -5.35 20.88 -4.14
N VAL A 41 -5.28 19.88 -5.01
CA VAL A 41 -4.23 18.88 -5.00
C VAL A 41 -3.54 18.86 -6.36
N VAL A 42 -2.22 18.94 -6.36
CA VAL A 42 -1.36 18.80 -7.54
C VAL A 42 -0.40 17.65 -7.31
N TRP A 43 -0.15 16.85 -8.34
CA TRP A 43 0.72 15.69 -8.21
C TRP A 43 2.03 15.86 -8.99
N LEU A 44 3.16 15.77 -8.31
CA LEU A 44 4.48 15.69 -8.93
C LEU A 44 4.80 14.23 -9.24
N GLY A 45 5.01 13.92 -10.52
CA GLY A 45 5.24 12.55 -10.96
C GLY A 45 6.02 12.46 -12.26
N SER A 46 6.34 11.24 -12.69
CA SER A 46 7.00 10.97 -13.97
C SER A 46 6.04 10.32 -14.97
N ARG A 47 6.32 10.51 -16.28
CA ARG A 47 5.53 9.88 -17.35
C ARG A 47 5.76 8.37 -17.46
N ALA A 48 6.83 7.85 -16.85
CA ALA A 48 7.23 6.44 -16.94
C ALA A 48 6.65 5.56 -15.81
N GLY A 49 6.07 6.16 -14.75
CA GLY A 49 5.54 5.45 -13.62
C GLY A 49 4.04 5.15 -13.71
N MET A 50 3.53 4.34 -12.79
CA MET A 50 2.10 4.03 -12.69
C MET A 50 1.25 5.28 -12.41
N GLU A 51 1.82 6.29 -11.76
CA GLU A 51 1.19 7.58 -11.47
C GLU A 51 0.69 8.27 -12.73
N ALA A 52 1.38 8.11 -13.87
CA ALA A 52 1.00 8.73 -15.14
C ALA A 52 -0.39 8.29 -15.64
N ARG A 53 -0.84 7.11 -15.27
CA ARG A 53 -2.16 6.58 -15.63
C ARG A 53 -3.17 6.75 -14.50
N LEU A 54 -2.77 6.41 -13.28
CA LEU A 54 -3.70 6.31 -12.14
C LEU A 54 -4.17 7.68 -11.62
N VAL A 55 -3.28 8.65 -11.59
CA VAL A 55 -3.54 9.96 -10.99
C VAL A 55 -4.45 10.84 -11.87
N PRO A 56 -4.17 11.01 -13.18
CA PRO A 56 -5.09 11.73 -14.07
C PRO A 56 -6.47 11.09 -14.18
N ALA A 57 -6.55 9.74 -14.12
CA ALA A 57 -7.82 9.03 -14.12
C ALA A 57 -8.72 9.37 -12.90
N ARG A 58 -8.12 9.92 -11.81
CA ARG A 58 -8.84 10.42 -10.61
C ARG A 58 -9.07 11.93 -10.64
N GLY A 59 -8.74 12.60 -11.77
CA GLY A 59 -8.96 14.03 -11.97
C GLY A 59 -7.97 14.94 -11.23
N TYR A 60 -6.78 14.45 -10.89
CA TYR A 60 -5.72 15.28 -10.31
C TYR A 60 -4.76 15.81 -11.37
N PRO A 61 -4.46 17.13 -11.35
CA PRO A 61 -3.47 17.73 -12.25
C PRO A 61 -2.05 17.25 -11.94
N MET A 62 -1.26 17.07 -13.02
CA MET A 62 0.11 16.56 -12.95
C MET A 62 1.15 17.65 -13.23
N ALA A 63 2.13 17.75 -12.35
CA ALA A 63 3.40 18.42 -12.61
C ALA A 63 4.44 17.35 -12.99
N TRP A 64 4.93 17.39 -14.23
CA TRP A 64 5.78 16.33 -14.78
C TRP A 64 7.26 16.61 -14.57
N ILE A 65 8.00 15.58 -14.10
CA ILE A 65 9.46 15.57 -14.10
C ILE A 65 10.02 14.41 -14.92
N ARG A 66 11.19 14.60 -15.51
CA ARG A 66 11.93 13.58 -16.26
C ARG A 66 12.92 12.88 -15.33
N PHE A 67 12.43 11.97 -14.50
CA PHE A 67 13.27 11.18 -13.61
C PHE A 67 12.70 9.78 -13.46
N SER A 68 13.50 8.75 -13.72
CA SER A 68 13.07 7.35 -13.73
C SER A 68 13.76 6.48 -12.66
N GLY A 69 14.47 7.09 -11.74
CA GLY A 69 15.21 6.37 -10.68
C GLY A 69 16.49 5.68 -11.16
N VAL A 70 17.37 5.35 -10.22
CA VAL A 70 18.75 4.83 -10.46
C VAL A 70 18.78 3.33 -10.79
N ARG A 71 17.67 2.62 -10.74
CA ARG A 71 17.62 1.14 -10.82
C ARG A 71 17.69 0.54 -12.23
N ARG A 72 17.91 1.31 -13.26
CA ARG A 72 18.25 0.73 -14.58
C ARG A 72 19.73 0.35 -14.56
N SER A 73 20.01 -0.95 -14.53
CA SER A 73 21.36 -1.49 -14.67
C SER A 73 21.96 -1.14 -16.05
N GLY A 74 23.18 -0.60 -16.06
CA GLY A 74 23.95 -0.28 -17.26
C GLY A 74 24.85 0.93 -17.05
N VAL A 75 25.95 1.01 -17.83
CA VAL A 75 26.94 2.10 -17.74
C VAL A 75 26.36 3.44 -18.22
N VAL A 76 25.55 3.42 -19.27
CA VAL A 76 24.94 4.64 -19.86
C VAL A 76 23.98 5.35 -18.91
N PRO A 77 23.02 4.66 -18.22
CA PRO A 77 22.20 5.29 -17.22
C PRO A 77 22.98 5.90 -16.06
N MET A 78 24.11 5.31 -15.69
CA MET A 78 24.95 5.80 -14.60
C MET A 78 25.73 7.05 -14.98
N ALA A 79 26.26 7.13 -16.21
CA ALA A 79 26.97 8.31 -16.73
C ALA A 79 26.04 9.53 -16.89
N THR A 80 24.78 9.32 -17.27
CA THR A 80 23.80 10.40 -17.45
C THR A 80 23.05 10.80 -16.17
N LEU A 81 23.23 10.05 -15.08
CA LEU A 81 22.52 10.27 -13.82
C LEU A 81 22.69 11.69 -13.24
N PRO A 82 23.89 12.30 -13.18
CA PRO A 82 24.04 13.66 -12.63
C PRO A 82 23.24 14.69 -13.43
N LEU A 83 23.28 14.61 -14.75
CA LEU A 83 22.53 15.53 -15.61
C LEU A 83 21.03 15.34 -15.48
N ASN A 84 20.56 14.08 -15.47
CA ASN A 84 19.14 13.77 -15.26
C ASN A 84 18.64 14.26 -13.90
N LEU A 85 19.47 14.18 -12.88
CA LEU A 85 19.14 14.65 -11.54
C LEU A 85 19.06 16.19 -11.50
N LEU A 86 20.00 16.91 -12.13
CA LEU A 86 19.95 18.37 -12.25
C LEU A 86 18.69 18.82 -13.00
N ILE A 87 18.33 18.15 -14.09
CA ILE A 87 17.10 18.43 -14.82
C ILE A 87 15.87 18.20 -13.92
N ALA A 88 15.85 17.10 -13.15
CA ALA A 88 14.75 16.79 -12.25
C ALA A 88 14.63 17.82 -11.12
N PHE A 89 15.73 18.31 -10.56
CA PHE A 89 15.74 19.41 -9.58
C PHE A 89 15.18 20.70 -10.19
N TRP A 90 15.65 21.09 -11.37
CA TRP A 90 15.14 22.28 -12.04
C TRP A 90 13.64 22.18 -12.35
N GLN A 91 13.17 21.02 -12.85
CA GLN A 91 11.75 20.78 -13.10
C GLN A 91 10.91 20.81 -11.83
N SER A 92 11.44 20.24 -10.75
CA SER A 92 10.78 20.27 -9.42
C SER A 92 10.67 21.69 -8.88
N ALA A 93 11.75 22.47 -8.94
CA ALA A 93 11.73 23.89 -8.57
C ALA A 93 10.70 24.67 -9.39
N ARG A 94 10.71 24.48 -10.73
CA ARG A 94 9.72 25.12 -11.62
C ARG A 94 8.29 24.73 -11.24
N ALA A 95 8.02 23.45 -10.92
CA ALA A 95 6.70 23.00 -10.47
C ALA A 95 6.26 23.70 -9.18
N LEU A 96 7.16 23.84 -8.20
CA LEU A 96 6.91 24.56 -6.93
C LEU A 96 6.63 26.05 -7.16
N PHE A 97 7.33 26.70 -8.08
CA PHE A 97 7.08 28.11 -8.44
C PHE A 97 5.76 28.31 -9.19
N VAL A 98 5.40 27.41 -10.09
CA VAL A 98 4.17 27.48 -10.89
C VAL A 98 2.94 27.21 -10.03
N HIS A 99 2.96 26.12 -9.25
CA HIS A 99 1.80 25.70 -8.49
C HIS A 99 1.71 26.30 -7.08
N ARG A 100 2.80 26.87 -6.57
CA ARG A 100 2.90 27.54 -5.27
C ARG A 100 2.21 26.78 -4.14
N PRO A 101 2.54 25.48 -3.93
CA PRO A 101 1.87 24.70 -2.90
C PRO A 101 2.13 25.29 -1.51
N ASP A 102 1.11 25.29 -0.67
CA ASP A 102 1.21 25.64 0.73
C ASP A 102 1.97 24.57 1.53
N VAL A 103 1.79 23.31 1.14
CA VAL A 103 2.46 22.15 1.76
C VAL A 103 2.83 21.12 0.68
N VAL A 104 3.92 20.42 0.90
CA VAL A 104 4.41 19.33 0.03
C VAL A 104 4.42 18.03 0.83
N LEU A 105 3.78 16.97 0.29
CA LEU A 105 3.76 15.65 0.88
C LEU A 105 4.58 14.67 0.04
N GLY A 106 5.68 14.16 0.59
CA GLY A 106 6.47 13.09 -0.01
C GLY A 106 6.02 11.72 0.50
N MET A 107 5.51 10.88 -0.41
CA MET A 107 5.06 9.52 -0.10
C MET A 107 6.05 8.45 -0.61
N GLY A 108 7.25 8.87 -1.03
CA GLY A 108 8.28 7.96 -1.51
C GLY A 108 8.28 7.75 -3.03
N GLY A 109 9.10 6.79 -3.45
CA GLY A 109 9.45 6.62 -4.85
C GLY A 109 10.55 7.62 -5.30
N TYR A 110 11.09 7.37 -6.47
CA TYR A 110 12.22 8.16 -7.00
C TYR A 110 11.86 9.63 -7.29
N VAL A 111 10.60 9.92 -7.62
CA VAL A 111 10.12 11.28 -7.91
C VAL A 111 10.08 12.16 -6.66
N ALA A 112 9.95 11.58 -5.48
CA ALA A 112 9.90 12.34 -4.23
C ALA A 112 11.25 12.95 -3.86
N PHE A 113 12.38 12.36 -4.28
CA PHE A 113 13.71 12.87 -3.93
C PHE A 113 13.97 14.28 -4.48
N PRO A 114 13.96 14.54 -5.81
CA PRO A 114 14.23 15.88 -6.32
C PRO A 114 13.16 16.89 -5.87
N GLY A 115 11.90 16.49 -5.79
CA GLY A 115 10.82 17.36 -5.33
C GLY A 115 10.96 17.78 -3.87
N GLY A 116 11.24 16.84 -2.97
CA GLY A 116 11.41 17.09 -1.54
C GLY A 116 12.66 17.92 -1.23
N MET A 117 13.77 17.65 -1.92
CA MET A 117 14.98 18.48 -1.81
C MET A 117 14.68 19.96 -2.18
N MET A 118 13.99 20.17 -3.32
CA MET A 118 13.64 21.51 -3.76
C MET A 118 12.59 22.18 -2.87
N ALA A 119 11.64 21.40 -2.31
CA ALA A 119 10.69 21.94 -1.34
C ALA A 119 11.41 22.49 -0.09
N SER A 120 12.33 21.73 0.46
CA SER A 120 13.14 22.15 1.61
C SER A 120 14.01 23.38 1.27
N LEU A 121 14.71 23.37 0.14
CA LEU A 121 15.56 24.50 -0.30
C LEU A 121 14.77 25.80 -0.55
N LEU A 122 13.50 25.67 -0.94
CA LEU A 122 12.61 26.81 -1.21
C LEU A 122 11.70 27.15 -0.03
N ASN A 123 12.01 26.65 1.17
CA ASN A 123 11.24 26.86 2.40
C ASN A 123 9.74 26.58 2.24
N ARG A 124 9.39 25.49 1.52
CA ARG A 124 8.03 24.98 1.45
C ARG A 124 7.85 23.91 2.52
N PRO A 125 6.83 24.00 3.38
CA PRO A 125 6.55 22.98 4.38
C PRO A 125 6.56 21.58 3.77
N LEU A 126 7.41 20.70 4.27
CA LEU A 126 7.64 19.36 3.75
C LEU A 126 7.23 18.32 4.79
N VAL A 127 6.24 17.51 4.43
CA VAL A 127 5.82 16.33 5.19
C VAL A 127 6.27 15.09 4.44
N ILE A 128 6.89 14.13 5.13
CA ILE A 128 7.28 12.83 4.56
C ILE A 128 6.48 11.73 5.25
N HIS A 129 5.96 10.81 4.46
CA HIS A 129 5.33 9.58 4.96
C HIS A 129 6.02 8.36 4.37
N GLU A 130 6.48 7.43 5.23
CA GLU A 130 7.02 6.14 4.83
C GLU A 130 5.98 5.04 5.03
N GLN A 131 5.74 4.25 3.98
CA GLN A 131 4.73 3.19 4.03
C GLN A 131 5.28 1.87 4.54
N ASN A 132 6.55 1.56 4.32
CA ASN A 132 7.15 0.29 4.72
C ASN A 132 7.68 0.36 6.16
N SER A 133 7.85 -0.80 6.75
CA SER A 133 8.46 -0.95 8.09
C SER A 133 9.96 -0.64 8.14
N VAL A 134 10.60 -0.51 6.96
CA VAL A 134 11.98 -0.03 6.81
C VAL A 134 11.96 1.12 5.82
N ALA A 135 12.41 2.29 6.26
CA ALA A 135 12.40 3.48 5.42
C ALA A 135 13.36 3.34 4.23
N GLY A 136 12.82 3.60 3.02
CA GLY A 136 13.61 3.64 1.81
C GLY A 136 14.61 4.80 1.80
N LEU A 137 15.68 4.69 0.98
CA LEU A 137 16.76 5.68 0.93
C LEU A 137 16.25 7.11 0.72
N THR A 138 15.31 7.32 -0.20
CA THR A 138 14.69 8.62 -0.45
C THR A 138 14.10 9.22 0.82
N ASN A 139 13.23 8.47 1.51
CA ASN A 139 12.55 8.96 2.70
C ASN A 139 13.51 9.08 3.89
N ARG A 140 14.56 8.24 3.98
CA ARG A 140 15.62 8.43 4.99
C ARG A 140 16.33 9.77 4.82
N VAL A 141 16.73 10.12 3.59
CA VAL A 141 17.41 11.39 3.33
C VAL A 141 16.47 12.58 3.56
N LEU A 142 15.26 12.52 2.97
CA LEU A 142 14.29 13.61 3.12
C LEU A 142 13.78 13.77 4.55
N GLY A 143 13.77 12.71 5.35
CA GLY A 143 13.40 12.74 6.76
C GLY A 143 14.29 13.64 7.64
N TYR A 144 15.54 13.91 7.22
CA TYR A 144 16.40 14.89 7.90
C TYR A 144 16.05 16.34 7.54
N LEU A 145 15.38 16.57 6.42
CA LEU A 145 15.05 17.87 5.87
C LEU A 145 13.57 18.24 6.04
N ALA A 146 12.75 17.26 6.35
CA ALA A 146 11.31 17.44 6.48
C ALA A 146 10.95 18.13 7.80
N ASP A 147 9.94 18.98 7.75
CA ASP A 147 9.35 19.61 8.93
C ASP A 147 8.54 18.60 9.75
N LYS A 148 7.96 17.60 9.08
CA LYS A 148 7.25 16.51 9.75
C LYS A 148 7.52 15.16 9.05
N VAL A 149 7.78 14.11 9.87
CA VAL A 149 8.03 12.75 9.39
C VAL A 149 6.99 11.83 9.97
N LEU A 150 6.26 11.15 9.10
CA LEU A 150 5.19 10.22 9.44
C LEU A 150 5.56 8.81 8.98
N ALA A 151 5.08 7.80 9.68
CA ALA A 151 5.40 6.41 9.39
C ALA A 151 4.18 5.50 9.46
N GLY A 152 4.08 4.59 8.50
CA GLY A 152 3.07 3.54 8.46
C GLY A 152 3.27 2.45 9.51
N PHE A 153 4.53 2.26 9.94
CA PHE A 153 4.89 1.26 10.96
C PHE A 153 5.77 1.88 12.04
N PRO A 154 5.67 1.40 13.29
CA PRO A 154 6.53 1.86 14.36
C PRO A 154 7.99 1.53 14.05
N GLY A 155 8.87 2.50 14.28
CA GLY A 155 10.31 2.30 14.13
C GLY A 155 10.84 2.27 12.69
N ALA A 156 10.05 2.60 11.67
CA ALA A 156 10.44 2.56 10.26
C ALA A 156 11.70 3.39 9.94
N PHE A 157 11.93 4.49 10.65
CA PHE A 157 13.12 5.34 10.54
C PHE A 157 14.20 5.05 11.60
N GLY A 158 14.03 3.96 12.37
CA GLY A 158 14.91 3.59 13.48
C GLY A 158 14.49 4.22 14.82
N LYS A 159 15.02 3.64 15.93
CA LYS A 159 14.59 3.96 17.30
C LYS A 159 14.83 5.41 17.75
N LYS A 160 15.80 6.12 17.15
CA LYS A 160 16.16 7.50 17.51
C LYS A 160 15.46 8.54 16.65
N SER A 161 14.62 8.14 15.72
CA SER A 161 13.90 9.04 14.82
C SER A 161 12.74 9.74 15.54
N LYS A 162 12.47 10.99 15.14
CA LYS A 162 11.28 11.75 15.55
C LYS A 162 10.04 11.41 14.70
N ALA A 163 10.09 10.34 13.90
CA ALA A 163 8.96 9.94 13.07
C ALA A 163 7.76 9.53 13.92
N GLU A 164 6.60 10.09 13.60
CA GLU A 164 5.32 9.81 14.24
C GLU A 164 4.67 8.59 13.57
N TRP A 165 4.30 7.59 14.33
CA TRP A 165 3.57 6.44 13.82
C TRP A 165 2.09 6.75 13.65
N THR A 166 1.68 7.08 12.42
CA THR A 166 0.30 7.39 12.04
C THR A 166 -0.46 6.18 11.48
N GLY A 167 0.25 5.12 11.10
CA GLY A 167 -0.27 4.07 10.23
C GLY A 167 -0.21 4.47 8.76
N ASN A 168 -0.50 3.51 7.89
CA ASN A 168 -0.61 3.77 6.45
C ASN A 168 -2.00 4.25 6.08
N PRO A 169 -2.13 5.27 5.23
CA PRO A 169 -3.41 5.65 4.65
C PRO A 169 -4.05 4.47 3.90
N VAL A 170 -5.29 4.19 4.24
CA VAL A 170 -6.12 3.17 3.61
C VAL A 170 -7.35 3.81 2.98
N ARG A 171 -7.98 3.12 2.04
CA ARG A 171 -9.23 3.56 1.42
C ARG A 171 -10.35 3.60 2.46
N ALA A 172 -11.23 4.59 2.35
CA ALA A 172 -12.32 4.80 3.30
C ALA A 172 -13.29 3.60 3.37
N ASP A 173 -13.56 2.97 2.22
CA ASP A 173 -14.41 1.78 2.11
C ASP A 173 -13.84 0.58 2.90
N ILE A 174 -12.53 0.38 2.89
CA ILE A 174 -11.86 -0.67 3.68
C ILE A 174 -11.85 -0.32 5.18
N ALA A 175 -11.58 0.94 5.53
CA ALA A 175 -11.61 1.39 6.92
C ALA A 175 -13.02 1.24 7.55
N ALA A 176 -14.07 1.35 6.73
CA ALA A 176 -15.46 1.23 7.14
C ALA A 176 -15.98 -0.22 7.25
N ILE A 177 -15.18 -1.23 6.90
CA ILE A 177 -15.58 -2.64 7.03
C ILE A 177 -15.96 -2.95 8.48
N ALA A 178 -17.11 -3.62 8.65
CA ALA A 178 -17.63 -4.00 9.95
C ALA A 178 -16.63 -4.80 10.80
N PRO A 179 -16.63 -4.67 12.12
CA PRO A 179 -15.74 -5.43 13.00
C PRO A 179 -15.81 -6.95 12.79
N PRO A 180 -14.70 -7.67 13.04
CA PRO A 180 -14.65 -9.12 12.85
C PRO A 180 -15.77 -9.88 13.55
N GLU A 181 -16.14 -9.48 14.76
CA GLU A 181 -17.19 -10.10 15.57
C GLU A 181 -18.54 -10.11 14.83
N GLN A 182 -18.92 -8.98 14.24
CA GLN A 182 -20.17 -8.86 13.50
C GLN A 182 -20.15 -9.70 12.22
N ARG A 183 -19.02 -9.72 11.51
CA ARG A 183 -18.87 -10.49 10.29
C ARG A 183 -18.90 -11.99 10.53
N PHE A 184 -18.22 -12.48 11.58
CA PHE A 184 -18.14 -13.89 11.90
C PHE A 184 -19.42 -14.44 12.57
N ALA A 185 -20.19 -13.61 13.28
CA ALA A 185 -21.43 -14.03 13.92
C ALA A 185 -22.48 -14.61 12.94
N GLN A 186 -22.44 -14.19 11.67
CA GLN A 186 -23.39 -14.63 10.65
C GLN A 186 -22.76 -15.65 9.68
N ARG A 187 -21.56 -16.17 9.97
CA ARG A 187 -20.84 -17.05 9.06
C ARG A 187 -21.05 -18.53 9.38
N HIS A 188 -21.59 -19.23 8.41
CA HIS A 188 -21.82 -20.67 8.44
C HIS A 188 -21.25 -21.32 7.15
N GLY A 189 -21.12 -22.65 7.16
CA GLY A 189 -20.65 -23.41 5.97
C GLY A 189 -19.13 -23.37 5.78
N PRO A 190 -18.63 -23.49 4.54
CA PRO A 190 -17.21 -23.49 4.21
C PRO A 190 -16.50 -22.21 4.61
N LEU A 191 -15.19 -22.28 4.88
CA LEU A 191 -14.35 -21.08 4.99
C LEU A 191 -14.25 -20.37 3.65
N ARG A 192 -14.22 -19.06 3.66
CA ARG A 192 -14.04 -18.20 2.49
C ARG A 192 -12.61 -17.72 2.42
N VAL A 193 -11.85 -18.24 1.46
CA VAL A 193 -10.44 -17.94 1.28
C VAL A 193 -10.25 -17.01 0.10
N LEU A 194 -9.65 -15.86 0.37
CA LEU A 194 -9.22 -14.90 -0.65
C LEU A 194 -7.73 -15.11 -0.91
N VAL A 195 -7.36 -15.32 -2.18
CA VAL A 195 -5.96 -15.36 -2.62
C VAL A 195 -5.65 -14.10 -3.41
N LEU A 196 -4.67 -13.31 -2.96
CA LEU A 196 -4.33 -12.03 -3.56
C LEU A 196 -2.86 -11.98 -3.98
N GLY A 197 -2.62 -12.07 -5.31
CA GLY A 197 -1.29 -11.97 -5.89
C GLY A 197 -0.80 -10.54 -6.13
N GLY A 198 -1.69 -9.54 -5.99
CA GLY A 198 -1.45 -8.16 -6.42
C GLY A 198 -1.69 -7.96 -7.93
N SER A 199 -1.55 -6.73 -8.43
CA SER A 199 -1.90 -6.36 -9.82
C SER A 199 -1.16 -7.14 -10.91
N GLN A 200 0.01 -7.66 -10.61
CA GLN A 200 0.82 -8.47 -11.53
C GLN A 200 0.67 -9.98 -11.28
N GLY A 201 -0.07 -10.37 -10.24
CA GLY A 201 -0.15 -11.74 -9.77
C GLY A 201 1.08 -12.16 -8.96
N ALA A 202 1.00 -13.33 -8.33
CA ALA A 202 2.10 -13.95 -7.57
C ALA A 202 2.24 -15.40 -8.00
N LYS A 203 3.17 -15.68 -8.92
CA LYS A 203 3.33 -17.03 -9.52
C LYS A 203 3.40 -18.13 -8.46
N ALA A 204 4.15 -17.93 -7.36
CA ALA A 204 4.24 -18.93 -6.30
C ALA A 204 2.88 -19.24 -5.65
N LEU A 205 2.03 -18.23 -5.43
CA LEU A 205 0.68 -18.43 -4.91
C LEU A 205 -0.21 -19.08 -5.95
N ASN A 206 -0.13 -18.62 -7.20
CA ASN A 206 -0.89 -19.14 -8.33
C ASN A 206 -0.64 -20.66 -8.57
N ASP A 207 0.58 -21.12 -8.33
CA ASP A 207 0.97 -22.51 -8.53
C ASP A 207 0.67 -23.37 -7.31
N ILE A 208 0.92 -22.88 -6.10
CA ILE A 208 0.91 -23.70 -4.89
C ILE A 208 -0.48 -23.79 -4.24
N VAL A 209 -1.26 -22.69 -4.24
CA VAL A 209 -2.55 -22.69 -3.53
C VAL A 209 -3.53 -23.73 -4.08
N PRO A 210 -3.72 -23.91 -5.41
CA PRO A 210 -4.60 -24.97 -5.92
C PRO A 210 -4.20 -26.35 -5.43
N GLN A 211 -2.91 -26.67 -5.45
CA GLN A 211 -2.37 -27.97 -5.00
C GLN A 211 -2.55 -28.15 -3.48
N ALA A 212 -2.34 -27.10 -2.68
CA ALA A 212 -2.54 -27.18 -1.23
C ALA A 212 -4.01 -27.45 -0.88
N LEU A 213 -4.95 -26.82 -1.57
CA LEU A 213 -6.38 -27.05 -1.36
C LEU A 213 -6.81 -28.48 -1.72
N ALA A 214 -6.20 -29.06 -2.75
CA ALA A 214 -6.44 -30.47 -3.11
C ALA A 214 -5.93 -31.47 -2.07
N LEU A 215 -4.94 -31.07 -1.24
CA LEU A 215 -4.40 -31.90 -0.17
C LEU A 215 -5.19 -31.80 1.14
N LEU A 216 -6.16 -30.89 1.25
CA LEU A 216 -7.00 -30.77 2.44
C LEU A 216 -7.85 -32.05 2.61
N ARG A 217 -7.60 -32.79 3.69
CA ARG A 217 -8.30 -34.05 4.02
C ARG A 217 -9.33 -33.84 5.10
N GLY A 218 -10.50 -34.47 4.95
CA GLY A 218 -11.48 -34.61 6.02
C GLY A 218 -12.30 -33.37 6.39
N GLY A 219 -12.21 -32.31 5.60
CA GLY A 219 -12.95 -31.07 5.84
C GLY A 219 -13.78 -30.62 4.64
N THR A 220 -14.64 -29.62 4.87
CA THR A 220 -15.38 -28.97 3.79
C THR A 220 -14.39 -28.12 2.96
N THR A 221 -14.34 -28.34 1.66
CA THR A 221 -13.51 -27.53 0.75
C THR A 221 -13.86 -26.05 0.88
N PRO A 222 -12.90 -25.15 1.09
CA PRO A 222 -13.17 -23.72 1.18
C PRO A 222 -13.76 -23.14 -0.12
N GLU A 223 -14.58 -22.11 -0.01
CA GLU A 223 -14.95 -21.23 -1.12
C GLU A 223 -13.76 -20.32 -1.43
N VAL A 224 -13.28 -20.32 -2.68
CA VAL A 224 -12.04 -19.62 -3.05
C VAL A 224 -12.31 -18.54 -4.08
N ILE A 225 -11.85 -17.32 -3.78
CA ILE A 225 -11.67 -16.25 -4.76
C ILE A 225 -10.16 -16.07 -4.94
N HIS A 226 -9.67 -16.18 -6.19
CA HIS A 226 -8.24 -16.05 -6.48
C HIS A 226 -7.99 -14.96 -7.53
N GLN A 227 -7.37 -13.86 -7.12
CA GLN A 227 -6.86 -12.85 -8.03
C GLN A 227 -5.49 -13.26 -8.56
N SER A 228 -5.45 -13.72 -9.79
CA SER A 228 -4.26 -14.27 -10.44
C SER A 228 -3.34 -13.24 -11.09
N GLY A 229 -3.86 -12.04 -11.39
CA GLY A 229 -3.27 -11.11 -12.35
C GLY A 229 -3.63 -11.49 -13.79
N ALA A 230 -3.77 -10.48 -14.66
CA ALA A 230 -4.27 -10.68 -16.04
C ALA A 230 -3.41 -11.66 -16.87
N ALA A 231 -2.09 -11.60 -16.71
CA ALA A 231 -1.17 -12.47 -17.45
C ALA A 231 -1.23 -13.97 -17.07
N HIS A 232 -1.83 -14.30 -15.92
CA HIS A 232 -1.83 -15.65 -15.37
C HIS A 232 -3.22 -16.26 -15.28
N LEU A 233 -4.27 -15.57 -15.72
CA LEU A 233 -5.67 -15.94 -15.50
C LEU A 233 -5.97 -17.37 -15.98
N GLU A 234 -5.67 -17.69 -17.23
CA GLU A 234 -5.99 -19.00 -17.81
C GLU A 234 -5.12 -20.13 -17.20
N ALA A 235 -3.86 -19.84 -16.91
CA ALA A 235 -2.99 -20.82 -16.26
C ALA A 235 -3.50 -21.20 -14.85
N VAL A 236 -3.98 -20.22 -14.08
CA VAL A 236 -4.52 -20.48 -12.73
C VAL A 236 -5.85 -21.22 -12.80
N ARG A 237 -6.72 -20.90 -13.75
CA ARG A 237 -7.95 -21.67 -14.01
C ARG A 237 -7.64 -23.13 -14.32
N ALA A 238 -6.66 -23.38 -15.20
CA ALA A 238 -6.21 -24.71 -15.54
C ALA A 238 -5.63 -25.45 -14.31
N ASN A 239 -4.85 -24.77 -13.46
CA ASN A 239 -4.31 -25.34 -12.22
C ASN A 239 -5.43 -25.82 -11.27
N TYR A 240 -6.48 -25.03 -11.07
CA TYR A 240 -7.63 -25.42 -10.25
C TYR A 240 -8.42 -26.59 -10.87
N ALA A 241 -8.65 -26.54 -12.19
CA ALA A 241 -9.34 -27.61 -12.90
C ALA A 241 -8.58 -28.96 -12.83
N ALA A 242 -7.25 -28.91 -12.98
CA ALA A 242 -6.40 -30.09 -12.92
C ALA A 242 -6.45 -30.83 -11.58
N VAL A 243 -6.72 -30.12 -10.49
CA VAL A 243 -6.83 -30.68 -9.13
C VAL A 243 -8.29 -30.89 -8.68
N GLY A 244 -9.27 -30.59 -9.53
CA GLY A 244 -10.70 -30.78 -9.24
C GLY A 244 -11.27 -29.87 -8.16
N ILE A 245 -10.66 -28.67 -7.94
CA ILE A 245 -11.10 -27.68 -6.94
C ILE A 245 -11.88 -26.57 -7.65
N ALA A 246 -13.10 -26.29 -7.19
CA ALA A 246 -13.88 -25.18 -7.65
C ALA A 246 -13.34 -23.86 -7.04
N ALA A 247 -13.01 -22.87 -7.89
CA ALA A 247 -12.55 -21.56 -7.47
C ALA A 247 -13.02 -20.48 -8.44
N THR A 248 -13.34 -19.30 -7.90
CA THR A 248 -13.59 -18.09 -8.70
C THR A 248 -12.25 -17.42 -9.00
N VAL A 249 -11.70 -17.65 -10.20
CA VAL A 249 -10.42 -17.07 -10.63
C VAL A 249 -10.67 -15.84 -11.47
N ILE A 250 -10.12 -14.70 -11.04
CA ILE A 250 -10.31 -13.39 -11.68
C ILE A 250 -8.96 -12.69 -11.87
N ALA A 251 -8.88 -11.86 -12.90
CA ALA A 251 -7.67 -11.11 -13.21
C ALA A 251 -7.42 -9.97 -12.21
N PHE A 252 -8.48 -9.28 -11.82
CA PHE A 252 -8.46 -8.11 -10.93
C PHE A 252 -9.75 -8.06 -10.10
N ILE A 253 -9.65 -7.50 -8.90
CA ILE A 253 -10.79 -7.26 -7.99
C ILE A 253 -11.11 -5.79 -8.00
N ASP A 254 -12.30 -5.42 -8.47
CA ASP A 254 -12.75 -4.02 -8.51
C ASP A 254 -13.24 -3.56 -7.14
N ASP A 255 -14.09 -4.36 -6.48
CA ASP A 255 -14.59 -4.09 -5.14
C ASP A 255 -13.79 -4.89 -4.09
N MET A 256 -12.66 -4.31 -3.68
CA MET A 256 -11.81 -4.90 -2.64
C MET A 256 -12.48 -4.88 -1.27
N ALA A 257 -13.26 -3.84 -0.95
CA ALA A 257 -13.89 -3.73 0.36
C ALA A 257 -14.93 -4.83 0.58
N ALA A 258 -15.82 -5.06 -0.40
CA ALA A 258 -16.77 -6.17 -0.34
C ALA A 258 -16.06 -7.53 -0.29
N THR A 259 -14.97 -7.69 -1.06
CA THR A 259 -14.21 -8.94 -1.09
C THR A 259 -13.52 -9.21 0.26
N TYR A 260 -12.90 -8.19 0.89
CA TYR A 260 -12.31 -8.31 2.22
C TYR A 260 -13.38 -8.58 3.28
N ALA A 261 -14.51 -7.86 3.20
CA ALA A 261 -15.64 -8.09 4.09
C ALA A 261 -16.19 -9.51 3.98
N ALA A 262 -16.18 -10.13 2.81
CA ALA A 262 -16.64 -11.49 2.56
C ALA A 262 -15.64 -12.58 2.97
N ALA A 263 -14.34 -12.32 3.05
CA ALA A 263 -13.33 -13.32 3.34
C ALA A 263 -13.22 -13.67 4.85
N ASP A 264 -12.89 -14.93 5.15
CA ASP A 264 -12.50 -15.39 6.49
C ASP A 264 -10.98 -15.38 6.66
N LEU A 265 -10.27 -15.68 5.57
CA LEU A 265 -8.81 -15.75 5.51
C LEU A 265 -8.31 -15.17 4.20
N MET A 266 -7.20 -14.45 4.23
CA MET A 266 -6.50 -14.02 3.03
C MET A 266 -5.11 -14.65 2.94
N ILE A 267 -4.75 -15.17 1.75
CA ILE A 267 -3.39 -15.64 1.43
C ILE A 267 -2.79 -14.65 0.44
N CYS A 268 -1.72 -13.93 0.84
CA CYS A 268 -1.22 -12.83 0.01
C CYS A 268 0.26 -12.51 0.21
N ARG A 269 0.77 -11.60 -0.62
CA ARG A 269 2.05 -10.92 -0.41
C ARG A 269 1.94 -9.89 0.72
N ALA A 270 3.10 -9.51 1.30
CA ALA A 270 3.17 -8.60 2.45
C ALA A 270 3.57 -7.17 2.05
N GLY A 271 2.92 -6.61 1.03
CA GLY A 271 3.06 -5.19 0.72
C GLY A 271 2.53 -4.30 1.85
N ALA A 272 3.14 -3.14 2.06
CA ALA A 272 2.79 -2.24 3.17
C ALA A 272 1.30 -1.84 3.17
N SER A 273 0.73 -1.52 1.99
CA SER A 273 -0.70 -1.21 1.87
C SER A 273 -1.57 -2.41 2.20
N THR A 274 -1.18 -3.62 1.76
CA THR A 274 -1.93 -4.85 2.06
C THR A 274 -1.95 -5.13 3.56
N ILE A 275 -0.81 -4.98 4.26
CA ILE A 275 -0.73 -5.13 5.71
C ILE A 275 -1.63 -4.11 6.42
N ALA A 276 -1.63 -2.86 5.98
CA ALA A 276 -2.47 -1.83 6.56
C ALA A 276 -3.98 -2.09 6.30
N GLU A 277 -4.33 -2.54 5.11
CA GLU A 277 -5.71 -2.91 4.75
C GLU A 277 -6.20 -4.12 5.55
N LEU A 278 -5.37 -5.15 5.70
CA LEU A 278 -5.67 -6.32 6.56
C LEU A 278 -5.93 -5.90 8.02
N ALA A 279 -5.07 -5.04 8.54
CA ALA A 279 -5.21 -4.51 9.89
C ALA A 279 -6.48 -3.64 10.02
N ALA A 280 -6.72 -2.73 9.07
CA ALA A 280 -7.91 -1.86 9.09
C ALA A 280 -9.21 -2.66 8.93
N ALA A 281 -9.25 -3.67 8.07
CA ALA A 281 -10.40 -4.56 7.91
C ALA A 281 -10.58 -5.54 9.07
N GLY A 282 -9.52 -5.84 9.82
CA GLY A 282 -9.52 -6.95 10.77
C GLY A 282 -9.71 -8.28 10.03
N LEU A 283 -8.79 -8.65 9.15
CA LEU A 283 -8.84 -9.87 8.36
C LEU A 283 -7.62 -10.75 8.66
N ALA A 284 -7.86 -12.01 9.03
CA ALA A 284 -6.82 -13.00 9.24
C ALA A 284 -6.05 -13.27 7.95
N ALA A 285 -4.73 -13.51 8.03
CA ALA A 285 -3.93 -13.71 6.84
C ALA A 285 -2.84 -14.78 6.98
N VAL A 286 -2.53 -15.43 5.84
CA VAL A 286 -1.27 -16.11 5.58
C VAL A 286 -0.44 -15.21 4.67
N LEU A 287 0.68 -14.74 5.19
CA LEU A 287 1.55 -13.78 4.53
C LEU A 287 2.75 -14.49 3.93
N VAL A 288 2.93 -14.34 2.63
CA VAL A 288 4.05 -14.90 1.88
C VAL A 288 4.84 -13.74 1.27
N PRO A 289 5.88 -13.23 1.96
CA PRO A 289 6.69 -12.11 1.47
C PRO A 289 7.32 -12.41 0.11
N PHE A 290 7.45 -11.39 -0.73
CA PHE A 290 8.15 -11.49 -1.99
C PHE A 290 9.67 -11.54 -1.74
N PRO A 291 10.40 -12.61 -2.16
CA PRO A 291 11.79 -12.83 -1.74
C PRO A 291 12.80 -11.84 -2.34
N HIS A 292 12.40 -11.13 -3.41
CA HIS A 292 13.24 -10.11 -4.05
C HIS A 292 12.79 -8.68 -3.72
N ALA A 293 12.04 -8.52 -2.61
CA ALA A 293 11.69 -7.21 -2.11
C ALA A 293 12.95 -6.46 -1.64
N VAL A 294 13.04 -5.19 -1.98
CA VAL A 294 14.19 -4.34 -1.62
C VAL A 294 14.34 -4.28 -0.11
N ASP A 295 15.57 -4.47 0.39
CA ASP A 295 15.86 -4.45 1.82
C ASP A 295 14.93 -5.39 2.63
N ASP A 296 14.44 -6.47 2.00
CA ASP A 296 13.50 -7.44 2.58
C ASP A 296 12.29 -6.83 3.30
N HIS A 297 11.86 -5.63 2.83
CA HIS A 297 10.80 -4.87 3.49
C HIS A 297 9.50 -5.66 3.65
N GLN A 298 9.18 -6.62 2.73
CA GLN A 298 7.95 -7.40 2.87
C GLN A 298 7.98 -8.36 4.06
N THR A 299 9.11 -8.98 4.37
CA THR A 299 9.25 -9.80 5.58
C THR A 299 9.08 -8.94 6.84
N HIS A 300 9.69 -7.75 6.85
CA HIS A 300 9.53 -6.81 7.97
C HIS A 300 8.08 -6.31 8.11
N ASN A 301 7.40 -6.00 7.01
CA ASN A 301 5.98 -5.63 7.03
C ASN A 301 5.11 -6.78 7.58
N ALA A 302 5.39 -8.03 7.15
CA ALA A 302 4.63 -9.21 7.58
C ALA A 302 4.76 -9.46 9.09
N ARG A 303 5.95 -9.27 9.66
CA ARG A 303 6.21 -9.41 11.10
C ARG A 303 5.30 -8.52 11.95
N PHE A 304 4.93 -7.35 11.45
CA PHE A 304 4.02 -6.46 12.17
C PHE A 304 2.70 -7.13 12.56
N LEU A 305 2.13 -7.98 11.69
CA LEU A 305 0.91 -8.73 12.00
C LEU A 305 1.23 -10.09 12.62
N SER A 306 2.26 -10.81 12.14
CA SER A 306 2.53 -12.16 12.62
C SER A 306 2.99 -12.21 14.09
N GLU A 307 3.81 -11.25 14.52
CA GLU A 307 4.26 -11.14 15.92
C GLU A 307 3.12 -10.75 16.89
N ARG A 308 1.98 -10.28 16.34
CA ARG A 308 0.76 -9.95 17.11
C ARG A 308 -0.29 -11.06 17.06
N GLY A 309 0.04 -12.22 16.49
CA GLY A 309 -0.91 -13.31 16.29
C GLY A 309 -2.06 -12.98 15.32
N ALA A 310 -1.88 -11.97 14.47
CA ALA A 310 -2.88 -11.52 13.49
C ALA A 310 -2.71 -12.22 12.12
N ALA A 311 -1.55 -12.80 11.86
CA ALA A 311 -1.25 -13.51 10.62
C ALA A 311 -0.23 -14.63 10.86
N VAL A 312 -0.19 -15.58 9.94
CA VAL A 312 0.90 -16.56 9.83
C VAL A 312 1.85 -16.11 8.74
N LEU A 313 3.15 -16.04 9.05
CA LEU A 313 4.20 -15.72 8.12
C LEU A 313 4.86 -17.01 7.62
N ILE A 314 4.86 -17.21 6.30
CA ILE A 314 5.58 -18.32 5.65
C ILE A 314 6.53 -17.72 4.62
N SER A 315 7.83 -18.06 4.70
CA SER A 315 8.77 -17.67 3.64
C SER A 315 8.43 -18.38 2.33
N GLN A 316 8.67 -17.77 1.19
CA GLN A 316 8.40 -18.43 -0.10
C GLN A 316 9.22 -19.72 -0.28
N ARG A 317 10.36 -19.86 0.40
CA ARG A 317 11.18 -21.08 0.35
C ARG A 317 10.53 -22.25 1.08
N GLU A 318 9.80 -21.97 2.14
CA GLU A 318 9.09 -22.96 2.98
C GLU A 318 7.68 -23.25 2.46
N LEU A 319 7.19 -22.42 1.53
CA LEU A 319 5.86 -22.55 0.95
C LEU A 319 5.82 -23.73 -0.02
N THR A 320 5.25 -24.84 0.43
CA THR A 320 4.92 -26.01 -0.37
C THR A 320 3.43 -26.28 -0.30
N ALA A 321 2.90 -27.10 -1.22
CA ALA A 321 1.50 -27.51 -1.17
C ALA A 321 1.16 -28.20 0.17
N GLN A 322 2.08 -29.06 0.66
CA GLN A 322 1.87 -29.77 1.92
C GLN A 322 1.94 -28.85 3.15
N SER A 323 2.94 -27.94 3.21
CA SER A 323 3.04 -27.00 4.34
C SER A 323 1.83 -26.08 4.44
N LEU A 324 1.34 -25.58 3.29
CA LEU A 324 0.15 -24.75 3.25
C LEU A 324 -1.12 -25.54 3.57
N ALA A 325 -1.27 -26.77 3.07
CA ALA A 325 -2.40 -27.63 3.38
C ALA A 325 -2.49 -27.95 4.88
N ASN A 326 -1.37 -28.31 5.51
CA ASN A 326 -1.30 -28.57 6.94
C ASN A 326 -1.73 -27.32 7.74
N LEU A 327 -1.18 -26.16 7.39
CA LEU A 327 -1.57 -24.89 8.02
C LEU A 327 -3.06 -24.60 7.87
N LEU A 328 -3.61 -24.71 6.66
CA LEU A 328 -5.03 -24.44 6.40
C LEU A 328 -5.95 -25.42 7.15
N GLY A 329 -5.52 -26.69 7.28
CA GLY A 329 -6.25 -27.71 8.05
C GLY A 329 -6.35 -27.39 9.55
N ASP A 330 -5.36 -26.69 10.10
CA ASP A 330 -5.33 -26.27 11.51
C ASP A 330 -6.12 -25.00 11.79
N LEU A 331 -6.52 -24.23 10.77
CA LEU A 331 -7.24 -22.96 10.92
C LEU A 331 -8.75 -23.18 11.05
N THR A 332 -9.23 -23.13 12.29
CA THR A 332 -10.67 -23.12 12.59
C THR A 332 -11.22 -21.71 12.50
N ARG A 333 -12.55 -21.56 12.38
CA ARG A 333 -13.22 -20.26 12.36
C ARG A 333 -12.94 -19.43 13.63
N ASP A 334 -12.85 -20.09 14.80
CA ASP A 334 -12.51 -19.42 16.06
C ASP A 334 -11.06 -18.88 16.05
N LYS A 335 -10.11 -19.66 15.53
CA LYS A 335 -8.73 -19.17 15.35
C LYS A 335 -8.67 -17.99 14.40
N LEU A 336 -9.40 -18.05 13.28
CA LEU A 336 -9.47 -16.96 12.33
C LEU A 336 -10.11 -15.70 12.93
N LEU A 337 -11.16 -15.85 13.75
CA LEU A 337 -11.75 -14.72 14.46
C LEU A 337 -10.75 -14.10 15.45
N ALA A 338 -10.01 -14.91 16.21
CA ALA A 338 -8.98 -14.42 17.13
C ALA A 338 -7.88 -13.65 16.37
N MET A 339 -7.40 -14.19 15.25
CA MET A 339 -6.43 -13.52 14.37
C MET A 339 -6.98 -12.21 13.79
N ALA A 340 -8.23 -12.20 13.36
CA ALA A 340 -8.91 -11.04 12.79
C ALA A 340 -9.07 -9.91 13.83
N ARG A 341 -9.38 -10.24 15.09
CA ARG A 341 -9.40 -9.30 16.23
C ARG A 341 -8.02 -8.69 16.47
N SER A 342 -6.99 -9.54 16.49
CA SER A 342 -5.60 -9.09 16.66
C SER A 342 -5.17 -8.16 15.50
N ALA A 343 -5.58 -8.46 14.26
CA ALA A 343 -5.34 -7.59 13.11
C ALA A 343 -6.02 -6.23 13.31
N ARG A 344 -7.31 -6.21 13.67
CA ARG A 344 -8.07 -4.97 13.88
C ARG A 344 -7.49 -4.11 14.99
N SER A 345 -7.05 -4.71 16.09
CA SER A 345 -6.43 -3.98 17.21
C SER A 345 -5.08 -3.35 16.85
N ALA A 346 -4.34 -3.95 15.91
CA ALA A 346 -3.09 -3.40 15.39
C ALA A 346 -3.32 -2.30 14.34
N GLY A 347 -4.51 -2.20 13.78
CA GLY A 347 -4.86 -1.28 12.70
C GLY A 347 -4.91 0.18 13.13
N LYS A 348 -4.73 1.06 12.12
CA LYS A 348 -4.91 2.52 12.23
C LYS A 348 -5.89 2.98 11.14
N PRO A 349 -7.20 2.69 11.27
CA PRO A 349 -8.18 3.02 10.23
C PRO A 349 -8.27 4.53 9.94
N GLU A 350 -7.92 5.37 10.93
CA GLU A 350 -7.90 6.83 10.82
C GLU A 350 -6.63 7.40 10.16
N ALA A 351 -5.69 6.55 9.73
CA ALA A 351 -4.40 7.00 9.21
C ALA A 351 -4.52 8.01 8.06
N THR A 352 -5.49 7.81 7.15
CA THR A 352 -5.74 8.74 6.05
C THR A 352 -6.07 10.14 6.55
N ARG A 353 -6.98 10.25 7.52
CA ARG A 353 -7.36 11.51 8.15
C ARG A 353 -6.18 12.14 8.88
N VAL A 354 -5.47 11.37 9.69
CA VAL A 354 -4.32 11.85 10.49
C VAL A 354 -3.21 12.40 9.59
N VAL A 355 -2.87 11.70 8.51
CA VAL A 355 -1.86 12.17 7.55
C VAL A 355 -2.33 13.43 6.81
N ALA A 356 -3.59 13.48 6.40
CA ALA A 356 -4.16 14.65 5.73
C ALA A 356 -4.18 15.87 6.67
N GLU A 357 -4.63 15.72 7.91
CA GLU A 357 -4.64 16.79 8.93
C GLU A 357 -3.23 17.25 9.27
N ALA A 358 -2.25 16.34 9.35
CA ALA A 358 -0.86 16.67 9.53
C ALA A 358 -0.33 17.59 8.40
N CYS A 359 -0.71 17.30 7.14
CA CYS A 359 -0.37 18.18 6.02
C CYS A 359 -1.10 19.52 6.11
N MET A 360 -2.41 19.52 6.32
CA MET A 360 -3.21 20.74 6.37
C MET A 360 -2.80 21.68 7.52
N GLY A 361 -2.39 21.11 8.65
CA GLY A 361 -1.89 21.87 9.80
C GLY A 361 -0.52 22.52 9.60
N MET A 362 0.24 22.13 8.56
CA MET A 362 1.52 22.77 8.21
C MET A 362 1.35 24.03 7.35
N ALA A 363 0.18 24.26 6.79
CA ALA A 363 -0.10 25.47 6.04
C ALA A 363 -0.38 26.63 7.00
N ALA A 364 0.45 27.65 6.99
CA ALA A 364 0.34 28.85 7.82
C ALA A 364 -0.90 29.70 7.48
#